data_65cde65f29f3c44ca493d79316a7f8c2
#
_entry.id   65cde65f29f3c44ca493d79316a7f8c2
#
_cell.length_a   1.000
_cell.length_b   1.000
_cell.length_c   1.000
_cell.angle_alpha   90.00
_cell.angle_beta   90.00
_cell.angle_gamma   90.00
#
_symmetry.space_group_name_H-M   'P 1'
#
loop_
_entity.id
_entity.type
_entity.pdbx_description
1 polymer ?
#
loop_
_entity_poly.entity_id
_entity_poly.type
_entity_poly.pdbx_seq_one_letter_code
_entity_poly.pdbx_strand_id
1 'polypeptide(L)'
;SAVFTSWTRWNFDRNRSEPIGRAEFQNMAGRVGRMGQAADEGLVILTAEGGAALGQARTLMDFRQQDSLGHGISPEDFGQLILQLFAGKLCFTRADAFELLASTLSANREAVRGRGNVQHWRAPLEGQIDRLVHAGCLIETRDRIGVTAFGLAVARSGLKPETAIYLIEKLVAHRQQLTSLLPNAIDEDQEDDLLFVLAHGVLCSPEYGLAGGKATRQIHWRLSRPNLVANEYGRRLGALLFEQPLMADVAAANGALLATAWAAGRTRQNVEGLVPGVRLGTIESLARDVAWVLMGISEVVAATTSPILAEEMRPEALRIDSVALENVRQLARGLRRQAARLSSGLPSGVLWITSLELAGPIRKLSRTQILALRSTGLTRPVDLMSGDPDADQRRRTALMALANQVRDAAKRWKIADRIYLRRGHAKRAALVGANAIVHSLYESRRESLEEAFETAMEFIAARIERLDDKRQPACPDFLITIEDYPSIVVEVKSREADDQLVTLNSATEVLAASELIGMRDRHCLTVCSPGVEPSVPGIIERCARLCVVDVSDLVEAVLRLAEGSLTRAGFYNWLTTPGVALIEDLPHPN
;
A
#
# COMPACT_ATOMS: atom_id res chain seq x y z
N SER A 1 20.30 -22.79 16.96
CA SER A 1 20.50 -24.00 16.14
C SER A 1 19.56 -24.01 14.95
N ALA A 2 19.95 -24.57 13.83
CA ALA A 2 19.10 -24.87 12.68
C ALA A 2 19.17 -26.38 12.35
N VAL A 3 18.02 -26.97 12.02
CA VAL A 3 17.93 -28.37 11.60
C VAL A 3 17.38 -28.40 10.18
N PHE A 4 18.14 -28.95 9.26
CA PHE A 4 17.73 -29.23 7.89
C PHE A 4 17.26 -30.69 7.81
N THR A 5 15.98 -30.89 7.59
CA THR A 5 15.36 -32.21 7.50
C THR A 5 15.48 -32.84 6.11
N SER A 6 15.95 -32.08 5.14
CA SER A 6 16.19 -32.53 3.77
C SER A 6 17.30 -31.70 3.12
N TRP A 7 18.03 -32.32 2.21
CA TRP A 7 18.99 -31.66 1.29
C TRP A 7 18.35 -31.23 -0.02
N THR A 8 17.02 -31.45 -0.17
CA THR A 8 16.24 -31.03 -1.31
C THR A 8 15.15 -30.07 -0.87
N ARG A 9 14.78 -29.20 -1.77
CA ARG A 9 13.58 -28.37 -1.67
C ARG A 9 12.68 -28.61 -2.86
N TRP A 10 11.38 -28.36 -2.66
CA TRP A 10 10.45 -28.36 -3.77
C TRP A 10 10.69 -27.13 -4.65
N ASN A 11 11.02 -27.37 -5.91
CA ASN A 11 11.05 -26.32 -6.92
C ASN A 11 9.68 -26.25 -7.57
N PHE A 12 8.93 -25.24 -7.21
CA PHE A 12 7.57 -25.04 -7.73
C PHE A 12 7.59 -24.77 -9.23
N ASP A 13 8.65 -24.18 -9.74
CA ASP A 13 8.84 -23.81 -11.15
C ASP A 13 8.90 -25.04 -12.03
N ARG A 14 9.57 -26.02 -11.55
CA ARG A 14 9.79 -27.27 -12.27
C ARG A 14 8.89 -28.38 -11.78
N ASN A 15 8.02 -28.09 -10.81
CA ASN A 15 7.12 -29.04 -10.17
C ASN A 15 7.82 -30.34 -9.74
N ARG A 16 9.01 -30.20 -9.15
CA ARG A 16 9.84 -31.32 -8.69
C ARG A 16 10.70 -30.93 -7.50
N SER A 17 11.17 -31.94 -6.76
CA SER A 17 12.18 -31.75 -5.74
C SER A 17 13.56 -31.57 -6.37
N GLU A 18 14.27 -30.53 -5.97
CA GLU A 18 15.63 -30.22 -6.44
C GLU A 18 16.60 -30.08 -5.27
N PRO A 19 17.89 -30.42 -5.47
CA PRO A 19 18.89 -30.19 -4.43
C PRO A 19 18.95 -28.71 -4.02
N ILE A 20 19.11 -28.46 -2.73
CA ILE A 20 19.44 -27.12 -2.20
C ILE A 20 20.84 -26.77 -2.72
N GLY A 21 20.97 -25.58 -3.30
CA GLY A 21 22.28 -25.06 -3.73
C GLY A 21 23.19 -24.80 -2.53
N ARG A 22 24.50 -24.97 -2.70
CA ARG A 22 25.48 -24.76 -1.63
C ARG A 22 25.42 -23.34 -1.05
N ALA A 23 25.38 -22.32 -1.90
CA ALA A 23 25.27 -20.92 -1.50
C ALA A 23 23.96 -20.65 -0.71
N GLU A 24 22.86 -21.27 -1.11
CA GLU A 24 21.58 -21.20 -0.42
C GLU A 24 21.65 -21.86 0.96
N PHE A 25 22.21 -23.07 1.04
CA PHE A 25 22.42 -23.77 2.30
C PHE A 25 23.31 -22.95 3.26
N GLN A 26 24.43 -22.42 2.76
CA GLN A 26 25.35 -21.57 3.55
C GLN A 26 24.68 -20.28 4.04
N ASN A 27 23.84 -19.64 3.23
CA ASN A 27 23.08 -18.47 3.63
C ASN A 27 22.07 -18.79 4.74
N MET A 28 21.37 -19.92 4.64
CA MET A 28 20.47 -20.38 5.70
C MET A 28 21.23 -20.79 6.97
N ALA A 29 22.33 -21.52 6.84
CA ALA A 29 23.19 -21.93 7.94
C ALA A 29 23.84 -20.73 8.65
N GLY A 30 24.29 -19.73 7.91
CA GLY A 30 24.90 -18.51 8.42
C GLY A 30 23.95 -17.60 9.22
N ARG A 31 22.66 -17.93 9.25
CA ARG A 31 21.70 -17.23 10.13
C ARG A 31 21.72 -17.74 11.58
N VAL A 32 22.43 -18.82 11.83
CA VAL A 32 22.59 -19.42 13.17
C VAL A 32 23.93 -18.93 13.75
N GLY A 33 23.91 -18.35 14.95
CA GLY A 33 25.13 -17.84 15.61
C GLY A 33 25.64 -16.52 15.02
N ARG A 34 24.77 -15.56 14.72
CA ARG A 34 25.17 -14.23 14.27
C ARG A 34 25.86 -13.45 15.37
N MET A 35 26.93 -12.71 15.03
CA MET A 35 27.60 -11.76 15.92
C MET A 35 26.59 -10.86 16.61
N GLY A 36 26.68 -10.74 17.93
CA GLY A 36 25.76 -9.94 18.76
C GLY A 36 24.53 -10.70 19.24
N GLN A 37 24.34 -11.98 18.94
CA GLN A 37 23.36 -12.84 19.59
C GLN A 37 23.98 -13.55 20.81
N ALA A 38 23.13 -14.00 21.76
CA ALA A 38 23.55 -14.55 23.05
C ALA A 38 24.44 -15.82 23.00
N ALA A 39 24.73 -16.37 21.83
CA ALA A 39 25.63 -17.51 21.64
C ALA A 39 26.61 -17.21 20.50
N ASP A 40 27.90 -17.29 20.78
CA ASP A 40 29.00 -17.07 19.82
C ASP A 40 29.12 -18.20 18.79
N GLU A 41 28.47 -19.35 19.04
CA GLU A 41 28.49 -20.51 18.16
C GLU A 41 27.08 -20.93 17.75
N GLY A 42 26.92 -21.25 16.44
CA GLY A 42 25.69 -21.76 15.87
C GLY A 42 25.80 -23.24 15.51
N LEU A 43 24.84 -24.05 15.96
CA LEU A 43 24.76 -25.47 15.59
C LEU A 43 23.84 -25.66 14.38
N VAL A 44 24.39 -26.24 13.32
CA VAL A 44 23.65 -26.62 12.11
C VAL A 44 23.65 -28.14 11.98
N ILE A 45 22.49 -28.74 11.94
CA ILE A 45 22.29 -30.18 11.80
C ILE A 45 21.59 -30.44 10.46
N LEU A 46 22.16 -31.28 9.62
CA LEU A 46 21.54 -31.78 8.41
C LEU A 46 21.26 -33.28 8.56
N THR A 47 19.99 -33.69 8.45
CA THR A 47 19.61 -35.10 8.50
C THR A 47 19.76 -35.72 7.09
N ALA A 48 20.27 -36.92 7.01
CA ALA A 48 20.48 -37.66 5.78
C ALA A 48 20.08 -39.12 5.91
N GLU A 49 19.23 -39.60 5.03
CA GLU A 49 18.82 -41.00 4.96
C GLU A 49 19.51 -41.69 3.79
N GLY A 50 20.39 -42.65 4.12
CA GLY A 50 21.15 -43.44 3.13
C GLY A 50 22.44 -42.78 2.63
N GLY A 51 23.25 -43.56 1.94
CA GLY A 51 24.61 -43.16 1.52
C GLY A 51 24.66 -42.01 0.52
N ALA A 52 23.71 -41.97 -0.42
CA ALA A 52 23.65 -40.89 -1.42
C ALA A 52 23.29 -39.55 -0.77
N ALA A 53 22.32 -39.52 0.14
CA ALA A 53 21.95 -38.33 0.89
C ALA A 53 23.09 -37.85 1.80
N LEU A 54 23.81 -38.77 2.42
CA LEU A 54 24.99 -38.43 3.24
C LEU A 54 26.11 -37.81 2.40
N GLY A 55 26.35 -38.30 1.19
CA GLY A 55 27.30 -37.71 0.24
C GLY A 55 26.95 -36.27 -0.11
N GLN A 56 25.68 -36.01 -0.42
CA GLN A 56 25.19 -34.66 -0.70
C GLN A 56 25.27 -33.75 0.54
N ALA A 57 24.90 -34.24 1.70
CA ALA A 57 25.01 -33.51 2.97
C ALA A 57 26.45 -33.05 3.24
N ARG A 58 27.42 -33.95 3.04
CA ARG A 58 28.85 -33.62 3.18
C ARG A 58 29.28 -32.55 2.18
N THR A 59 28.80 -32.62 0.94
CA THR A 59 29.08 -31.61 -0.11
C THR A 59 28.50 -30.25 0.27
N LEU A 60 27.32 -30.18 0.83
CA LEU A 60 26.70 -28.92 1.29
C LEU A 60 27.43 -28.31 2.49
N MET A 61 27.91 -29.15 3.41
CA MET A 61 28.62 -28.76 4.62
C MET A 61 30.12 -28.45 4.40
N ASP A 62 30.64 -28.67 3.20
CA ASP A 62 32.01 -28.28 2.87
C ASP A 62 32.08 -26.78 2.54
N PHE A 63 32.33 -25.97 3.57
CA PHE A 63 32.46 -24.52 3.46
C PHE A 63 33.76 -24.06 2.74
N ARG A 64 34.66 -24.96 2.40
CA ARG A 64 35.89 -24.61 1.65
C ARG A 64 35.61 -24.38 0.16
N GLN A 65 34.59 -25.01 -0.35
CA GLN A 65 34.16 -24.82 -1.73
C GLN A 65 32.99 -23.83 -1.77
N GLN A 66 33.16 -22.73 -2.46
CA GLN A 66 32.09 -21.77 -2.69
C GLN A 66 31.65 -21.85 -4.13
N ASP A 67 30.32 -21.86 -4.35
CA ASP A 67 29.77 -21.69 -5.68
C ASP A 67 30.14 -20.27 -6.18
N SER A 68 30.44 -20.15 -7.47
CA SER A 68 30.64 -18.83 -8.05
C SER A 68 29.33 -18.05 -7.92
N LEU A 69 29.39 -16.86 -7.33
CA LEU A 69 28.22 -15.97 -7.27
C LEU A 69 27.73 -15.71 -8.70
N GLY A 70 26.44 -15.96 -8.96
CA GLY A 70 25.81 -15.57 -10.21
C GLY A 70 25.83 -14.05 -10.39
N HIS A 71 25.72 -13.57 -11.60
CA HIS A 71 25.46 -12.16 -11.88
C HIS A 71 23.95 -11.93 -11.79
N GLY A 72 23.54 -10.80 -11.21
CA GLY A 72 22.14 -10.47 -11.01
C GLY A 72 21.56 -9.43 -11.98
N ILE A 73 22.40 -8.89 -12.89
CA ILE A 73 21.98 -7.88 -13.87
C ILE A 73 22.05 -8.48 -15.26
N SER A 74 20.93 -8.48 -15.95
CA SER A 74 20.85 -8.85 -17.36
C SER A 74 20.15 -7.73 -18.15
N PRO A 75 20.39 -7.63 -19.48
CA PRO A 75 19.70 -6.64 -20.32
C PRO A 75 18.17 -6.72 -20.27
N GLU A 76 17.61 -7.88 -19.91
CA GLU A 76 16.18 -8.10 -19.75
C GLU A 76 15.59 -7.33 -18.55
N ASP A 77 16.41 -7.07 -17.52
CA ASP A 77 16.03 -6.37 -16.28
C ASP A 77 16.31 -4.86 -16.32
N PHE A 78 16.83 -4.33 -17.43
CA PHE A 78 17.26 -2.93 -17.51
C PHE A 78 16.13 -1.94 -17.31
N GLY A 79 14.90 -2.21 -17.73
CA GLY A 79 13.80 -1.26 -17.67
C GLY A 79 13.56 -0.71 -16.26
N GLN A 80 13.36 -1.58 -15.29
CA GLN A 80 13.15 -1.20 -13.88
C GLN A 80 14.41 -0.58 -13.27
N LEU A 81 15.58 -1.19 -13.52
CA LEU A 81 16.86 -0.70 -12.99
C LEU A 81 17.17 0.71 -13.48
N ILE A 82 17.04 0.97 -14.78
CA ILE A 82 17.25 2.28 -15.38
C ILE A 82 16.34 3.33 -14.75
N LEU A 83 15.05 3.03 -14.63
CA LEU A 83 14.10 3.95 -14.01
C LEU A 83 14.50 4.30 -12.58
N GLN A 84 14.94 3.29 -11.79
CA GLN A 84 15.43 3.51 -10.44
C GLN A 84 16.71 4.35 -10.39
N LEU A 85 17.64 4.16 -11.32
CA LEU A 85 18.90 4.96 -11.39
C LEU A 85 18.59 6.45 -11.66
N PHE A 86 17.71 6.74 -12.60
CA PHE A 86 17.29 8.13 -12.88
C PHE A 86 16.47 8.71 -11.73
N ALA A 87 15.54 7.96 -11.15
CA ALA A 87 14.74 8.40 -10.01
C ALA A 87 15.60 8.68 -8.76
N GLY A 88 16.64 7.88 -8.54
CA GLY A 88 17.63 8.07 -7.48
C GLY A 88 18.67 9.17 -7.78
N LYS A 89 18.55 9.87 -8.92
CA LYS A 89 19.48 10.93 -9.36
C LYS A 89 20.93 10.46 -9.49
N LEU A 90 21.13 9.18 -9.77
CA LEU A 90 22.46 8.57 -9.98
C LEU A 90 22.95 8.75 -11.43
N CYS A 91 22.03 9.00 -12.36
CA CYS A 91 22.29 9.25 -13.77
C CYS A 91 21.44 10.41 -14.27
N PHE A 92 21.95 11.16 -15.25
CA PHE A 92 21.26 12.28 -15.87
C PHE A 92 21.27 12.20 -17.40
N THR A 93 22.11 11.32 -17.97
CA THR A 93 22.26 11.11 -19.42
C THR A 93 22.28 9.62 -19.74
N ARG A 94 22.10 9.26 -21.00
CA ARG A 94 22.24 7.89 -21.50
C ARG A 94 23.65 7.35 -21.27
N ALA A 95 24.65 8.21 -21.42
CA ALA A 95 26.06 7.86 -21.18
C ALA A 95 26.30 7.53 -19.71
N ASP A 96 25.83 8.36 -18.77
CA ASP A 96 25.97 8.09 -17.33
C ASP A 96 25.37 6.74 -16.95
N ALA A 97 24.18 6.42 -17.47
CA ALA A 97 23.51 5.16 -17.20
C ALA A 97 24.31 3.97 -17.70
N PHE A 98 24.90 4.08 -18.90
CA PHE A 98 25.75 3.03 -19.44
C PHE A 98 27.03 2.87 -18.63
N GLU A 99 27.73 3.96 -18.30
CA GLU A 99 28.98 3.93 -17.53
C GLU A 99 28.76 3.32 -16.14
N LEU A 100 27.68 3.70 -15.47
CA LEU A 100 27.33 3.15 -14.18
C LEU A 100 27.06 1.63 -14.24
N LEU A 101 26.28 1.16 -15.23
CA LEU A 101 26.02 -0.26 -15.42
C LEU A 101 27.29 -1.02 -15.82
N ALA A 102 28.14 -0.45 -16.66
CA ALA A 102 29.42 -1.03 -17.07
C ALA A 102 30.43 -1.13 -15.91
N SER A 103 30.29 -0.31 -14.89
CA SER A 103 31.14 -0.37 -13.67
C SER A 103 30.72 -1.45 -12.67
N THR A 104 29.58 -2.11 -12.88
CA THR A 104 29.05 -3.10 -11.94
C THR A 104 29.86 -4.40 -11.93
N LEU A 105 29.75 -5.15 -10.82
CA LEU A 105 30.34 -6.49 -10.71
C LEU A 105 29.82 -7.45 -11.80
N SER A 106 28.57 -7.32 -12.21
CA SER A 106 27.99 -8.13 -13.30
C SER A 106 28.68 -7.87 -14.62
N ALA A 107 28.92 -6.61 -14.97
CA ALA A 107 29.65 -6.20 -16.17
C ALA A 107 31.10 -6.71 -16.15
N ASN A 108 31.81 -6.54 -15.02
CA ASN A 108 33.18 -7.03 -14.85
C ASN A 108 33.29 -8.54 -15.04
N ARG A 109 32.38 -9.31 -14.44
CA ARG A 109 32.35 -10.77 -14.59
C ARG A 109 32.04 -11.22 -16.00
N GLU A 110 31.19 -10.52 -16.70
CA GLU A 110 30.90 -10.80 -18.09
C GLU A 110 32.12 -10.54 -18.98
N ALA A 111 32.82 -9.47 -18.74
CA ALA A 111 34.09 -9.16 -19.40
C ALA A 111 35.14 -10.24 -19.15
N VAL A 112 35.35 -10.69 -17.90
CA VAL A 112 36.31 -11.76 -17.53
C VAL A 112 35.94 -13.11 -18.16
N ARG A 113 34.67 -13.40 -18.39
CA ARG A 113 34.22 -14.64 -19.04
C ARG A 113 34.42 -14.69 -20.57
N GLY A 114 35.21 -13.75 -21.11
CA GLY A 114 35.68 -13.80 -22.50
C GLY A 114 34.82 -13.01 -23.51
N ARG A 115 33.89 -12.19 -23.05
CA ARG A 115 33.14 -11.26 -23.91
C ARG A 115 33.82 -9.88 -24.07
N GLY A 116 35.03 -9.70 -23.53
CA GLY A 116 35.94 -8.55 -23.69
C GLY A 116 35.44 -7.27 -23.01
N ASN A 117 34.25 -6.79 -23.36
CA ASN A 117 33.62 -5.64 -22.75
C ASN A 117 32.08 -5.79 -22.81
N VAL A 118 31.36 -4.92 -22.13
CA VAL A 118 29.89 -4.91 -22.10
C VAL A 118 29.26 -3.96 -23.11
N GLN A 119 29.98 -3.61 -24.19
CA GLN A 119 29.43 -2.70 -25.22
C GLN A 119 28.13 -3.22 -25.83
N HIS A 120 27.93 -4.52 -25.88
CA HIS A 120 26.67 -5.13 -26.32
C HIS A 120 25.47 -4.81 -25.40
N TRP A 121 25.68 -4.28 -24.18
CA TRP A 121 24.63 -3.78 -23.30
C TRP A 121 24.09 -2.41 -23.74
N ARG A 122 24.84 -1.65 -24.55
CA ARG A 122 24.48 -0.29 -24.95
C ARG A 122 23.15 -0.25 -25.71
N ALA A 123 22.99 -1.05 -26.75
CA ALA A 123 21.76 -1.06 -27.55
C ALA A 123 20.51 -1.51 -26.77
N PRO A 124 20.55 -2.58 -25.95
CA PRO A 124 19.43 -2.90 -25.05
C PRO A 124 19.11 -1.79 -24.04
N LEU A 125 20.13 -1.13 -23.47
CA LEU A 125 19.95 -0.02 -22.56
C LEU A 125 19.24 1.16 -23.23
N GLU A 126 19.73 1.60 -24.39
CA GLU A 126 19.14 2.69 -25.16
C GLU A 126 17.69 2.36 -25.53
N GLY A 127 17.43 1.14 -26.00
CA GLY A 127 16.07 0.67 -26.31
C GLY A 127 15.13 0.67 -25.09
N GLN A 128 15.64 0.41 -23.89
CA GLN A 128 14.83 0.49 -22.68
C GLN A 128 14.59 1.96 -22.26
N ILE A 129 15.56 2.83 -22.39
CA ILE A 129 15.36 4.26 -22.16
C ILE A 129 14.29 4.81 -23.10
N ASP A 130 14.37 4.49 -24.40
CA ASP A 130 13.38 4.90 -25.40
C ASP A 130 11.96 4.41 -25.02
N ARG A 131 11.82 3.18 -24.57
CA ARG A 131 10.55 2.63 -24.07
C ARG A 131 10.02 3.41 -22.87
N LEU A 132 10.88 3.72 -21.89
CA LEU A 132 10.51 4.49 -20.69
C LEU A 132 10.12 5.94 -21.02
N VAL A 133 10.78 6.56 -22.01
CA VAL A 133 10.40 7.88 -22.51
C VAL A 133 9.04 7.81 -23.22
N HIS A 134 8.84 6.85 -24.13
CA HIS A 134 7.57 6.65 -24.82
C HIS A 134 6.42 6.36 -23.84
N ALA A 135 6.69 5.56 -22.80
CA ALA A 135 5.73 5.25 -21.74
C ALA A 135 5.43 6.44 -20.80
N GLY A 136 6.12 7.56 -20.94
CA GLY A 136 5.96 8.73 -20.08
C GLY A 136 6.57 8.59 -18.68
N CYS A 137 7.40 7.57 -18.44
CA CYS A 137 8.15 7.44 -17.18
C CYS A 137 9.33 8.41 -17.12
N LEU A 138 9.97 8.63 -18.25
CA LEU A 138 11.10 9.54 -18.40
C LEU A 138 10.74 10.66 -19.41
N ILE A 139 11.43 11.79 -19.26
CA ILE A 139 11.37 12.90 -20.21
C ILE A 139 12.79 13.26 -20.64
N GLU A 140 13.04 13.31 -21.94
CA GLU A 140 14.34 13.66 -22.48
C GLU A 140 14.32 15.10 -22.98
N THR A 141 15.24 15.93 -22.51
CA THR A 141 15.34 17.35 -22.85
C THR A 141 16.77 17.63 -23.28
N ARG A 142 17.01 17.81 -24.58
CA ARG A 142 18.37 17.95 -25.17
C ARG A 142 19.22 16.74 -24.80
N ASP A 143 20.21 16.94 -23.90
CA ASP A 143 21.16 15.89 -23.49
C ASP A 143 20.87 15.34 -22.08
N ARG A 144 19.76 15.74 -21.45
CA ARG A 144 19.40 15.31 -20.10
C ARG A 144 18.09 14.54 -20.05
N ILE A 145 18.09 13.54 -19.20
CA ILE A 145 16.91 12.72 -18.91
C ILE A 145 16.41 13.04 -17.49
N GLY A 146 15.17 13.45 -17.40
CA GLY A 146 14.44 13.65 -16.15
C GLY A 146 13.42 12.55 -15.91
N VAL A 147 12.97 12.41 -14.67
CA VAL A 147 11.91 11.47 -14.28
C VAL A 147 10.61 12.24 -14.12
N THR A 148 9.54 11.75 -14.70
CA THR A 148 8.20 12.33 -14.56
C THR A 148 7.59 11.95 -13.20
N ALA A 149 6.46 12.58 -12.82
CA ALA A 149 5.70 12.18 -11.63
C ALA A 149 5.27 10.70 -11.70
N PHE A 150 4.88 10.24 -12.89
CA PHE A 150 4.55 8.84 -13.16
C PHE A 150 5.78 7.94 -12.95
N GLY A 151 6.89 8.24 -13.60
CA GLY A 151 8.10 7.44 -13.47
C GLY A 151 8.63 7.40 -12.03
N LEU A 152 8.54 8.51 -11.29
CA LEU A 152 8.97 8.56 -9.89
C LEU A 152 8.08 7.66 -9.00
N ALA A 153 6.77 7.69 -9.18
CA ALA A 153 5.85 6.83 -8.44
C ALA A 153 6.08 5.34 -8.76
N VAL A 154 6.30 4.99 -10.03
CA VAL A 154 6.63 3.63 -10.46
C VAL A 154 7.96 3.17 -9.87
N ALA A 155 9.01 4.00 -9.92
CA ALA A 155 10.30 3.67 -9.33
C ALA A 155 10.22 3.40 -7.82
N ARG A 156 9.47 4.22 -7.08
CA ARG A 156 9.27 4.10 -5.63
C ARG A 156 8.47 2.86 -5.26
N SER A 157 7.44 2.53 -6.01
CA SER A 157 6.62 1.34 -5.78
C SER A 157 7.38 0.03 -6.02
N GLY A 158 8.45 0.06 -6.80
CA GLY A 158 9.19 -1.12 -7.23
C GLY A 158 8.46 -1.97 -8.27
N LEU A 159 7.35 -1.49 -8.83
CA LEU A 159 6.64 -2.14 -9.91
C LEU A 159 7.42 -2.09 -11.22
N LYS A 160 7.22 -3.08 -12.07
CA LYS A 160 7.67 -2.98 -13.46
C LYS A 160 6.92 -1.86 -14.16
N PRO A 161 7.59 -1.03 -14.96
CA PRO A 161 6.91 0.02 -15.73
C PRO A 161 5.73 -0.50 -16.55
N GLU A 162 5.90 -1.65 -17.20
CA GLU A 162 4.85 -2.31 -18.00
C GLU A 162 3.63 -2.71 -17.17
N THR A 163 3.84 -3.12 -15.92
CA THR A 163 2.75 -3.44 -14.98
C THR A 163 1.97 -2.18 -14.60
N ALA A 164 2.68 -1.09 -14.31
CA ALA A 164 2.04 0.17 -13.96
C ALA A 164 1.21 0.73 -15.13
N ILE A 165 1.75 0.70 -16.35
CA ILE A 165 1.04 1.14 -17.57
C ILE A 165 -0.21 0.28 -17.77
N TYR A 166 -0.06 -1.04 -17.80
CA TYR A 166 -1.16 -1.98 -17.96
C TYR A 166 -2.29 -1.73 -16.95
N LEU A 167 -1.96 -1.59 -15.67
CA LEU A 167 -2.97 -1.38 -14.64
C LEU A 167 -3.65 -0.02 -14.77
N ILE A 168 -2.91 1.05 -15.09
CA ILE A 168 -3.50 2.38 -15.35
C ILE A 168 -4.49 2.33 -16.52
N GLU A 169 -4.13 1.69 -17.63
CA GLU A 169 -5.01 1.53 -18.78
C GLU A 169 -6.30 0.79 -18.39
N LYS A 170 -6.18 -0.29 -17.61
CA LYS A 170 -7.34 -1.06 -17.14
C LYS A 170 -8.21 -0.26 -16.17
N LEU A 171 -7.60 0.45 -15.22
CA LEU A 171 -8.34 1.33 -14.30
C LEU A 171 -9.10 2.42 -15.06
N VAL A 172 -8.50 3.03 -16.06
CA VAL A 172 -9.14 4.05 -16.91
C VAL A 172 -10.30 3.44 -17.71
N ALA A 173 -10.06 2.29 -18.35
CA ALA A 173 -11.09 1.62 -19.17
C ALA A 173 -12.33 1.21 -18.34
N HIS A 174 -12.12 0.77 -17.10
CA HIS A 174 -13.17 0.24 -16.23
C HIS A 174 -13.57 1.19 -15.09
N ARG A 175 -13.16 2.47 -15.14
CA ARG A 175 -13.32 3.44 -14.04
C ARG A 175 -14.73 3.55 -13.49
N GLN A 176 -15.76 3.59 -14.35
CA GLN A 176 -17.14 3.72 -13.91
C GLN A 176 -17.65 2.49 -13.15
N GLN A 177 -17.32 1.29 -13.64
CA GLN A 177 -17.66 0.04 -12.98
C GLN A 177 -16.95 -0.06 -11.62
N LEU A 178 -15.64 0.26 -11.58
CA LEU A 178 -14.85 0.19 -10.34
C LEU A 178 -15.32 1.20 -9.30
N THR A 179 -15.65 2.43 -9.70
CA THR A 179 -16.20 3.43 -8.77
C THR A 179 -17.60 3.04 -8.27
N SER A 180 -18.40 2.34 -9.09
CA SER A 180 -19.70 1.82 -8.63
C SER A 180 -19.56 0.72 -7.56
N LEU A 181 -18.43 0.03 -7.50
CA LEU A 181 -18.10 -0.97 -6.49
C LEU A 181 -17.45 -0.37 -5.22
N LEU A 182 -17.15 0.93 -5.19
CA LEU A 182 -16.78 1.60 -3.94
C LEU A 182 -17.97 1.58 -2.99
N PRO A 183 -17.80 1.24 -1.70
CA PRO A 183 -18.91 1.01 -0.79
C PRO A 183 -19.75 2.27 -0.54
N ASN A 184 -21.08 2.12 -0.60
CA ASN A 184 -22.05 3.14 -0.22
C ASN A 184 -22.33 3.17 1.28
N ALA A 185 -22.14 2.02 1.89
CA ALA A 185 -22.26 1.73 3.31
C ALA A 185 -21.21 0.67 3.62
N ILE A 186 -21.18 0.14 4.83
CA ILE A 186 -20.33 -1.01 5.15
C ILE A 186 -20.97 -2.25 4.48
N ASP A 187 -20.77 -2.38 3.18
CA ASP A 187 -21.19 -3.52 2.37
C ASP A 187 -19.94 -4.36 2.03
N GLU A 188 -19.74 -5.41 2.83
CA GLU A 188 -18.59 -6.30 2.69
C GLU A 188 -18.62 -7.09 1.37
N ASP A 189 -19.80 -7.42 0.85
CA ASP A 189 -19.94 -8.15 -0.42
C ASP A 189 -19.48 -7.28 -1.59
N GLN A 190 -19.82 -6.00 -1.59
CA GLN A 190 -19.40 -5.05 -2.61
C GLN A 190 -17.87 -4.81 -2.58
N GLU A 191 -17.31 -4.73 -1.38
CA GLU A 191 -15.85 -4.66 -1.21
C GLU A 191 -15.13 -5.93 -1.69
N ASP A 192 -15.70 -7.09 -1.47
CA ASP A 192 -15.14 -8.36 -1.94
C ASP A 192 -15.19 -8.46 -3.47
N ASP A 193 -16.25 -7.96 -4.11
CA ASP A 193 -16.36 -7.86 -5.56
C ASP A 193 -15.29 -6.94 -6.14
N LEU A 194 -15.09 -5.76 -5.55
CA LEU A 194 -14.04 -4.84 -5.96
C LEU A 194 -12.65 -5.50 -5.82
N LEU A 195 -12.39 -6.14 -4.68
CA LEU A 195 -11.11 -6.80 -4.45
C LEU A 195 -10.86 -7.93 -5.45
N PHE A 196 -11.88 -8.72 -5.77
CA PHE A 196 -11.76 -9.82 -6.74
C PHE A 196 -11.35 -9.29 -8.12
N VAL A 197 -12.02 -8.25 -8.61
CA VAL A 197 -11.70 -7.62 -9.91
C VAL A 197 -10.28 -7.07 -9.93
N LEU A 198 -9.89 -6.35 -8.87
CA LEU A 198 -8.56 -5.78 -8.76
C LEU A 198 -7.46 -6.85 -8.66
N ALA A 199 -7.67 -7.88 -7.82
CA ALA A 199 -6.73 -8.98 -7.68
C ALA A 199 -6.58 -9.78 -9.00
N HIS A 200 -7.68 -10.01 -9.72
CA HIS A 200 -7.63 -10.63 -11.04
C HIS A 200 -6.80 -9.79 -12.02
N GLY A 201 -7.04 -8.48 -12.09
CA GLY A 201 -6.27 -7.57 -12.95
C GLY A 201 -4.78 -7.57 -12.60
N VAL A 202 -4.44 -7.55 -11.32
CA VAL A 202 -3.04 -7.65 -10.84
C VAL A 202 -2.40 -8.96 -11.30
N LEU A 203 -3.09 -10.08 -11.16
CA LEU A 203 -2.56 -11.39 -11.52
C LEU A 203 -2.49 -11.64 -13.03
N CYS A 204 -3.25 -10.89 -13.84
CA CYS A 204 -3.13 -10.86 -15.30
C CYS A 204 -2.03 -9.88 -15.78
N SER A 205 -1.49 -9.03 -14.91
CA SER A 205 -0.51 -8.01 -15.29
C SER A 205 0.85 -8.60 -15.67
N PRO A 206 1.73 -7.83 -16.36
CA PRO A 206 3.08 -8.25 -16.70
C PRO A 206 3.95 -8.66 -15.49
N GLU A 207 3.55 -8.32 -14.28
CA GLU A 207 4.22 -8.78 -13.05
C GLU A 207 4.14 -10.29 -12.88
N TYR A 208 3.01 -10.89 -13.29
CA TYR A 208 2.71 -12.32 -13.17
C TYR A 208 2.52 -13.00 -14.53
N GLY A 209 2.37 -12.21 -15.58
CA GLY A 209 2.03 -12.67 -16.91
C GLY A 209 3.13 -13.44 -17.62
N LEU A 210 2.76 -14.02 -18.77
CA LEU A 210 3.65 -14.71 -19.67
C LEU A 210 4.39 -13.69 -20.55
N ALA A 211 5.60 -13.31 -20.20
CA ALA A 211 6.46 -12.56 -21.11
C ALA A 211 7.15 -13.53 -22.07
N GLY A 212 6.83 -13.45 -23.37
CA GLY A 212 7.44 -14.31 -24.41
C GLY A 212 7.19 -15.81 -24.22
N GLY A 213 6.05 -16.20 -23.65
CA GLY A 213 5.68 -17.58 -23.41
C GLY A 213 6.25 -18.19 -22.13
N LYS A 214 6.99 -17.43 -21.33
CA LYS A 214 7.50 -17.87 -20.02
C LYS A 214 6.83 -17.05 -18.91
N ALA A 215 6.35 -17.74 -17.86
CA ALA A 215 5.85 -17.06 -16.67
C ALA A 215 6.97 -16.26 -16.00
N THR A 216 6.76 -14.96 -15.77
CA THR A 216 7.74 -14.10 -15.11
C THR A 216 7.73 -14.29 -13.60
N ARG A 217 6.60 -14.62 -13.02
CA ARG A 217 6.46 -15.17 -11.67
C ARG A 217 5.60 -16.43 -11.75
N GLN A 218 5.98 -17.44 -10.98
CA GLN A 218 5.25 -18.69 -11.05
C GLN A 218 4.02 -18.66 -10.20
N ILE A 219 2.90 -18.84 -10.86
CA ILE A 219 1.59 -18.94 -10.23
C ILE A 219 1.38 -20.42 -9.90
N HIS A 220 1.48 -20.78 -8.63
CA HIS A 220 1.45 -22.16 -8.16
C HIS A 220 0.03 -22.72 -7.96
N TRP A 221 -1.00 -21.92 -8.17
CA TRP A 221 -2.38 -22.34 -8.07
C TRP A 221 -2.95 -22.73 -9.41
N ARG A 222 -2.64 -23.91 -9.84
CA ARG A 222 -3.35 -24.53 -10.98
C ARG A 222 -4.71 -25.00 -10.53
N LEU A 223 -5.77 -24.54 -11.19
CA LEU A 223 -7.09 -25.09 -10.98
C LEU A 223 -7.23 -26.44 -11.64
N SER A 224 -7.56 -27.43 -10.81
CA SER A 224 -8.16 -28.67 -11.30
C SER A 224 -9.66 -28.51 -11.63
N ARG A 225 -10.29 -27.35 -11.31
CA ARG A 225 -11.72 -27.13 -11.46
C ARG A 225 -12.00 -25.70 -11.95
N PRO A 226 -12.00 -25.42 -13.27
CA PRO A 226 -12.25 -24.08 -13.82
C PRO A 226 -13.64 -23.52 -13.49
N ASN A 227 -14.62 -24.38 -13.23
CA ASN A 227 -16.01 -23.96 -12.96
C ASN A 227 -16.23 -23.38 -11.56
N LEU A 228 -15.27 -23.50 -10.64
CA LEU A 228 -15.46 -23.06 -9.26
C LEU A 228 -15.58 -21.54 -9.15
N VAL A 229 -14.72 -20.81 -9.83
CA VAL A 229 -14.75 -19.34 -9.90
C VAL A 229 -15.97 -18.87 -10.68
N ALA A 230 -16.29 -19.54 -11.80
CA ALA A 230 -17.47 -19.23 -12.60
C ALA A 230 -18.78 -19.44 -11.81
N ASN A 231 -18.86 -20.46 -10.96
CA ASN A 231 -20.05 -20.71 -10.13
C ASN A 231 -20.22 -19.69 -9.01
N GLU A 232 -19.13 -19.23 -8.40
CA GLU A 232 -19.18 -18.29 -7.28
C GLU A 232 -19.32 -16.82 -7.76
N TYR A 233 -18.69 -16.45 -8.86
CA TYR A 233 -18.60 -15.07 -9.35
C TYR A 233 -19.13 -14.85 -10.78
N GLY A 234 -19.26 -15.90 -11.57
CA GLY A 234 -19.30 -15.82 -13.03
C GLY A 234 -20.41 -14.99 -13.66
N ARG A 235 -21.59 -14.91 -13.04
CA ARG A 235 -22.69 -14.09 -13.56
C ARG A 235 -22.62 -12.64 -13.10
N ARG A 236 -22.07 -12.41 -11.89
CA ARG A 236 -22.03 -11.11 -11.25
C ARG A 236 -20.83 -10.28 -11.69
N LEU A 237 -19.67 -10.92 -11.86
CA LEU A 237 -18.39 -10.26 -12.11
C LEU A 237 -17.82 -10.45 -13.50
N GLY A 238 -18.34 -11.37 -14.31
CA GLY A 238 -17.81 -11.66 -15.65
C GLY A 238 -17.75 -10.45 -16.59
N ALA A 239 -18.64 -9.47 -16.40
CA ALA A 239 -18.62 -8.20 -17.15
C ALA A 239 -17.66 -7.15 -16.58
N LEU A 240 -17.14 -7.36 -15.37
CA LEU A 240 -16.28 -6.41 -14.64
C LEU A 240 -14.80 -6.78 -14.68
N LEU A 241 -14.46 -7.98 -15.16
CA LEU A 241 -13.07 -8.41 -15.22
C LEU A 241 -12.29 -7.59 -16.25
N PHE A 242 -11.06 -7.24 -15.91
CA PHE A 242 -10.18 -6.48 -16.79
C PHE A 242 -9.84 -7.25 -18.07
N GLU A 243 -9.67 -8.57 -17.97
CA GLU A 243 -9.42 -9.45 -19.09
C GLU A 243 -10.58 -10.41 -19.30
N GLN A 244 -10.98 -10.59 -20.54
CA GLN A 244 -11.90 -11.65 -20.93
C GLN A 244 -11.10 -12.85 -21.43
N PRO A 245 -11.60 -14.02 -21.18
CA PRO A 245 -12.58 -14.48 -20.23
C PRO A 245 -11.89 -15.13 -19.01
N LEU A 246 -12.62 -15.29 -17.89
CA LEU A 246 -12.24 -16.13 -16.74
C LEU A 246 -11.61 -17.48 -17.15
N MET A 247 -11.97 -17.97 -18.33
CA MET A 247 -11.54 -19.25 -18.88
C MET A 247 -10.15 -19.20 -19.54
N ALA A 248 -9.65 -18.04 -19.97
CA ALA A 248 -8.34 -17.92 -20.60
C ALA A 248 -7.20 -17.82 -19.58
N ASP A 249 -7.47 -17.24 -18.40
CA ASP A 249 -6.51 -17.19 -17.31
C ASP A 249 -7.10 -17.74 -16.01
N VAL A 250 -7.28 -19.04 -16.01
CA VAL A 250 -7.78 -19.82 -14.86
C VAL A 250 -6.91 -19.63 -13.62
N ALA A 251 -5.60 -19.47 -13.78
CA ALA A 251 -4.67 -19.30 -12.67
C ALA A 251 -4.87 -17.93 -11.99
N ALA A 252 -5.03 -16.85 -12.76
CA ALA A 252 -5.32 -15.53 -12.24
C ALA A 252 -6.67 -15.50 -11.50
N ALA A 253 -7.71 -16.13 -12.08
CA ALA A 253 -9.02 -16.22 -11.44
C ALA A 253 -8.98 -16.98 -10.12
N ASN A 254 -8.18 -18.05 -10.03
CA ASN A 254 -7.99 -18.79 -8.77
C ASN A 254 -7.25 -18.00 -7.72
N GLY A 255 -6.19 -17.33 -8.14
CA GLY A 255 -5.45 -16.45 -7.24
C GLY A 255 -6.35 -15.34 -6.69
N ALA A 256 -7.18 -14.73 -7.54
CA ALA A 256 -8.14 -13.71 -7.12
C ALA A 256 -9.17 -14.27 -6.12
N LEU A 257 -9.72 -15.47 -6.38
CA LEU A 257 -10.63 -16.15 -5.46
C LEU A 257 -9.99 -16.40 -4.09
N LEU A 258 -8.77 -16.93 -4.08
CA LEU A 258 -8.03 -17.20 -2.83
C LEU A 258 -7.73 -15.91 -2.05
N ALA A 259 -7.27 -14.87 -2.75
CA ALA A 259 -6.96 -13.56 -2.17
C ALA A 259 -8.20 -12.91 -1.56
N THR A 260 -9.33 -12.91 -2.28
CA THR A 260 -10.59 -12.36 -1.81
C THR A 260 -11.13 -13.15 -0.63
N ALA A 261 -11.16 -14.47 -0.70
CA ALA A 261 -11.61 -15.31 0.41
C ALA A 261 -10.76 -15.13 1.68
N TRP A 262 -9.45 -14.90 1.52
CA TRP A 262 -8.55 -14.56 2.61
C TRP A 262 -8.90 -13.21 3.25
N ALA A 263 -9.07 -12.17 2.44
CA ALA A 263 -9.40 -10.82 2.90
C ALA A 263 -10.82 -10.70 3.47
N ALA A 264 -11.77 -11.51 2.98
CA ALA A 264 -13.12 -11.63 3.53
C ALA A 264 -13.16 -12.25 4.94
N GLY A 265 -12.02 -12.73 5.43
CA GLY A 265 -11.94 -13.32 6.76
C GLY A 265 -12.42 -14.77 6.83
N ARG A 266 -12.49 -15.50 5.72
CA ARG A 266 -12.83 -16.93 5.75
C ARG A 266 -11.79 -17.71 6.57
N THR A 267 -12.21 -18.78 7.23
CA THR A 267 -11.29 -19.60 8.03
C THR A 267 -10.19 -20.21 7.18
N ARG A 268 -9.04 -20.52 7.79
CA ARG A 268 -7.93 -21.17 7.10
C ARG A 268 -8.38 -22.40 6.31
N GLN A 269 -9.14 -23.29 6.94
CA GLN A 269 -9.62 -24.52 6.30
C GLN A 269 -10.51 -24.24 5.08
N ASN A 270 -11.38 -23.23 5.18
CA ASN A 270 -12.27 -22.84 4.08
C ASN A 270 -11.47 -22.29 2.89
N VAL A 271 -10.44 -21.48 3.14
CA VAL A 271 -9.61 -20.94 2.04
C VAL A 271 -8.71 -22.02 1.42
N GLU A 272 -8.07 -22.87 2.21
CA GLU A 272 -7.26 -24.00 1.73
C GLU A 272 -8.09 -25.02 0.94
N GLY A 273 -9.38 -25.14 1.27
CA GLY A 273 -10.32 -26.04 0.59
C GLY A 273 -10.81 -25.54 -0.80
N LEU A 274 -10.62 -24.25 -1.12
CA LEU A 274 -11.09 -23.68 -2.39
C LEU A 274 -10.30 -24.22 -3.58
N VAL A 275 -8.98 -24.32 -3.46
CA VAL A 275 -8.10 -24.81 -4.52
C VAL A 275 -7.28 -25.99 -4.01
N PRO A 276 -7.45 -27.20 -4.57
CA PRO A 276 -6.73 -28.38 -4.12
C PRO A 276 -5.21 -28.20 -4.17
N GLY A 277 -4.54 -28.61 -3.09
CA GLY A 277 -3.08 -28.54 -2.97
C GLY A 277 -2.51 -27.19 -2.51
N VAL A 278 -3.32 -26.15 -2.43
CA VAL A 278 -2.91 -24.86 -1.89
C VAL A 278 -2.88 -24.91 -0.36
N ARG A 279 -1.88 -24.29 0.24
CA ARG A 279 -1.67 -24.21 1.69
C ARG A 279 -1.56 -22.75 2.15
N LEU A 280 -1.77 -22.53 3.44
CA LEU A 280 -1.81 -21.19 4.04
C LEU A 280 -0.59 -20.34 3.67
N GLY A 281 0.62 -20.87 3.72
CA GLY A 281 1.82 -20.10 3.34
C GLY A 281 1.81 -19.60 1.90
N THR A 282 1.23 -20.37 0.97
CA THR A 282 1.02 -19.94 -0.41
C THR A 282 -0.03 -18.84 -0.49
N ILE A 283 -1.12 -18.94 0.28
CA ILE A 283 -2.19 -17.94 0.31
C ILE A 283 -1.68 -16.61 0.88
N GLU A 284 -0.93 -16.66 1.98
CA GLU A 284 -0.34 -15.47 2.61
C GLU A 284 0.70 -14.80 1.69
N SER A 285 1.50 -15.59 0.97
CA SER A 285 2.44 -15.05 -0.02
C SER A 285 1.72 -14.35 -1.16
N LEU A 286 0.70 -15.01 -1.72
CA LEU A 286 -0.15 -14.43 -2.77
C LEU A 286 -0.80 -13.12 -2.31
N ALA A 287 -1.43 -13.15 -1.14
CA ALA A 287 -2.11 -11.98 -0.60
C ALA A 287 -1.14 -10.80 -0.40
N ARG A 288 0.08 -11.08 0.08
CA ARG A 288 1.13 -10.07 0.26
C ARG A 288 1.62 -9.51 -1.08
N ASP A 289 1.82 -10.38 -2.06
CA ASP A 289 2.28 -9.98 -3.39
C ASP A 289 1.24 -9.11 -4.10
N VAL A 290 -0.05 -9.51 -4.08
CA VAL A 290 -1.13 -8.70 -4.66
C VAL A 290 -1.29 -7.37 -3.89
N ALA A 291 -1.18 -7.39 -2.55
CA ALA A 291 -1.24 -6.19 -1.73
C ALA A 291 -0.12 -5.20 -2.08
N TRP A 292 1.10 -5.69 -2.31
CA TRP A 292 2.21 -4.85 -2.75
C TRP A 292 1.94 -4.16 -4.08
N VAL A 293 1.40 -4.87 -5.06
CA VAL A 293 1.05 -4.28 -6.36
C VAL A 293 -0.07 -3.25 -6.22
N LEU A 294 -1.13 -3.55 -5.44
CA LEU A 294 -2.22 -2.62 -5.20
C LEU A 294 -1.75 -1.36 -4.45
N MET A 295 -0.82 -1.50 -3.51
CA MET A 295 -0.21 -0.36 -2.82
C MET A 295 0.57 0.51 -3.82
N GLY A 296 1.41 -0.11 -4.64
CA GLY A 296 2.20 0.61 -5.65
C GLY A 296 1.33 1.35 -6.67
N ILE A 297 0.28 0.69 -7.19
CA ILE A 297 -0.61 1.34 -8.16
C ILE A 297 -1.48 2.44 -7.50
N SER A 298 -1.80 2.33 -6.21
CA SER A 298 -2.44 3.41 -5.45
C SER A 298 -1.58 4.69 -5.45
N GLU A 299 -0.28 4.56 -5.20
CA GLU A 299 0.67 5.68 -5.23
C GLU A 299 0.81 6.27 -6.64
N VAL A 300 0.86 5.40 -7.66
CA VAL A 300 0.91 5.84 -9.06
C VAL A 300 -0.35 6.62 -9.43
N VAL A 301 -1.54 6.11 -9.09
CA VAL A 301 -2.81 6.81 -9.34
C VAL A 301 -2.83 8.16 -8.63
N ALA A 302 -2.50 8.22 -7.34
CA ALA A 302 -2.50 9.46 -6.57
C ALA A 302 -1.54 10.52 -7.16
N ALA A 303 -0.36 10.10 -7.61
CA ALA A 303 0.63 11.00 -8.20
C ALA A 303 0.21 11.53 -9.58
N THR A 304 -0.36 10.67 -10.44
CA THR A 304 -0.62 10.99 -11.85
C THR A 304 -1.98 11.62 -12.10
N THR A 305 -2.94 11.45 -11.19
CA THR A 305 -4.26 12.08 -11.27
C THR A 305 -4.35 13.39 -10.48
N SER A 306 -3.23 13.91 -9.98
CA SER A 306 -3.18 15.19 -9.27
C SER A 306 -3.81 16.31 -10.09
N PRO A 307 -4.71 17.15 -9.52
CA PRO A 307 -5.37 18.22 -10.25
C PRO A 307 -4.42 19.32 -10.69
N ILE A 308 -3.25 19.42 -10.07
CA ILE A 308 -2.21 20.40 -10.42
C ILE A 308 -1.16 19.87 -11.41
N LEU A 309 -1.24 18.58 -11.78
CA LEU A 309 -0.35 18.02 -12.78
C LEU A 309 -0.84 18.39 -14.18
N ALA A 310 0.02 19.04 -14.95
CA ALA A 310 -0.29 19.39 -16.33
C ALA A 310 -0.59 18.12 -17.17
N GLU A 311 -1.52 18.24 -18.11
CA GLU A 311 -2.00 17.09 -18.89
C GLU A 311 -0.85 16.42 -19.68
N GLU A 312 0.06 17.21 -20.22
CA GLU A 312 1.21 16.76 -21.00
C GLU A 312 2.19 15.90 -20.17
N MET A 313 2.18 16.11 -18.84
CA MET A 313 3.02 15.36 -17.89
C MET A 313 2.39 14.05 -17.42
N ARG A 314 1.15 13.78 -17.82
CA ARG A 314 0.46 12.53 -17.51
C ARG A 314 0.80 11.46 -18.55
N PRO A 315 0.84 10.16 -18.15
CA PRO A 315 0.87 9.07 -19.13
C PRO A 315 -0.33 9.16 -20.07
N GLU A 316 -0.16 8.70 -21.31
CA GLU A 316 -1.15 8.84 -22.38
C GLU A 316 -2.56 8.37 -21.98
N ALA A 317 -2.65 7.24 -21.29
CA ALA A 317 -3.91 6.68 -20.80
C ALA A 317 -4.69 7.61 -19.85
N LEU A 318 -4.02 8.57 -19.19
CA LEU A 318 -4.61 9.53 -18.25
C LEU A 318 -4.83 10.94 -18.86
N ARG A 319 -4.60 11.11 -20.14
CA ARG A 319 -4.98 12.34 -20.89
C ARG A 319 -6.44 12.26 -21.32
N ILE A 320 -7.32 12.27 -20.33
CA ILE A 320 -8.77 12.12 -20.42
C ILE A 320 -9.45 13.34 -19.80
N ASP A 321 -10.75 13.49 -20.01
CA ASP A 321 -11.51 14.59 -19.42
C ASP A 321 -11.45 14.60 -17.88
N SER A 322 -11.72 15.75 -17.29
CA SER A 322 -11.57 15.97 -15.84
C SER A 322 -12.49 15.05 -15.00
N VAL A 323 -13.69 14.74 -15.48
CA VAL A 323 -14.64 13.86 -14.77
C VAL A 323 -14.12 12.42 -14.79
N ALA A 324 -13.64 11.96 -15.93
CA ALA A 324 -13.04 10.63 -16.06
C ALA A 324 -11.77 10.50 -15.21
N LEU A 325 -10.95 11.55 -15.16
CA LEU A 325 -9.76 11.59 -14.33
C LEU A 325 -10.09 11.50 -12.84
N GLU A 326 -11.13 12.23 -12.41
CA GLU A 326 -11.59 12.20 -11.02
C GLU A 326 -12.13 10.82 -10.61
N ASN A 327 -12.84 10.12 -11.51
CA ASN A 327 -13.26 8.75 -11.26
C ASN A 327 -12.07 7.80 -11.03
N VAL A 328 -10.97 7.98 -11.76
CA VAL A 328 -9.74 7.19 -11.51
C VAL A 328 -9.10 7.60 -10.19
N ARG A 329 -9.08 8.90 -9.89
CA ARG A 329 -8.51 9.44 -8.65
C ARG A 329 -9.20 8.90 -7.39
N GLN A 330 -10.53 8.73 -7.43
CA GLN A 330 -11.29 8.13 -6.33
C GLN A 330 -10.81 6.74 -5.93
N LEU A 331 -10.24 5.97 -6.87
CA LEU A 331 -9.77 4.62 -6.60
C LEU A 331 -8.50 4.59 -5.76
N ALA A 332 -7.72 5.68 -5.68
CA ALA A 332 -6.40 5.67 -5.07
C ALA A 332 -6.40 5.10 -3.63
N ARG A 333 -7.22 5.66 -2.74
CA ARG A 333 -7.30 5.18 -1.35
C ARG A 333 -8.04 3.86 -1.22
N GLY A 334 -9.02 3.59 -2.09
CA GLY A 334 -9.68 2.29 -2.17
C GLY A 334 -8.71 1.16 -2.48
N LEU A 335 -7.78 1.35 -3.43
CA LEU A 335 -6.71 0.40 -3.74
C LEU A 335 -5.84 0.11 -2.51
N ARG A 336 -5.43 1.14 -1.77
CA ARG A 336 -4.65 1.02 -0.54
C ARG A 336 -5.40 0.25 0.55
N ARG A 337 -6.70 0.52 0.72
CA ARG A 337 -7.54 -0.20 1.68
C ARG A 337 -7.68 -1.68 1.31
N GLN A 338 -7.85 -2.01 0.02
CA GLN A 338 -7.85 -3.40 -0.42
C GLN A 338 -6.50 -4.08 -0.16
N ALA A 339 -5.39 -3.38 -0.34
CA ALA A 339 -4.05 -3.88 0.03
C ALA A 339 -3.93 -4.17 1.53
N ALA A 340 -4.47 -3.31 2.39
CA ALA A 340 -4.49 -3.52 3.84
C ALA A 340 -5.34 -4.74 4.23
N ARG A 341 -6.51 -4.95 3.58
CA ARG A 341 -7.33 -6.15 3.76
C ARG A 341 -6.57 -7.43 3.42
N LEU A 342 -5.87 -7.44 2.29
CA LEU A 342 -5.06 -8.58 1.85
C LEU A 342 -3.92 -8.87 2.83
N SER A 343 -3.18 -7.83 3.23
CA SER A 343 -2.03 -7.97 4.13
C SER A 343 -2.42 -8.53 5.49
N SER A 344 -3.58 -8.17 6.01
CA SER A 344 -4.09 -8.64 7.30
C SER A 344 -4.95 -9.90 7.20
N GLY A 345 -5.52 -10.19 6.04
CA GLY A 345 -6.53 -11.23 5.84
C GLY A 345 -7.86 -10.91 6.53
N LEU A 346 -8.25 -9.64 6.57
CA LEU A 346 -9.40 -9.16 7.33
C LEU A 346 -10.30 -8.25 6.48
N PRO A 347 -11.62 -8.26 6.72
CA PRO A 347 -12.52 -7.28 6.13
C PRO A 347 -12.32 -5.88 6.72
N SER A 348 -12.71 -4.84 5.97
CA SER A 348 -12.47 -3.44 6.31
C SER A 348 -13.00 -3.04 7.69
N GLY A 349 -14.18 -3.52 8.06
CA GLY A 349 -14.83 -3.14 9.33
C GLY A 349 -14.05 -3.51 10.60
N VAL A 350 -13.07 -4.40 10.50
CA VAL A 350 -12.24 -4.83 11.65
C VAL A 350 -10.75 -4.56 11.48
N LEU A 351 -10.32 -3.89 10.40
CA LEU A 351 -8.92 -3.55 10.17
C LEU A 351 -8.33 -2.72 11.32
N TRP A 352 -9.08 -1.77 11.85
CA TRP A 352 -8.65 -0.90 12.95
C TRP A 352 -8.24 -1.68 14.21
N ILE A 353 -8.80 -2.90 14.41
CA ILE A 353 -8.48 -3.76 15.58
C ILE A 353 -7.02 -4.25 15.52
N THR A 354 -6.42 -4.29 14.33
CA THR A 354 -5.00 -4.67 14.16
C THR A 354 -4.03 -3.68 14.82
N SER A 355 -4.47 -2.43 14.99
CA SER A 355 -3.68 -1.37 15.64
C SER A 355 -3.77 -1.38 17.17
N LEU A 356 -4.68 -2.17 17.77
CA LEU A 356 -4.79 -2.26 19.21
C LEU A 356 -3.53 -2.86 19.84
N GLU A 357 -2.98 -2.16 20.84
CA GLU A 357 -1.85 -2.65 21.63
C GLU A 357 -2.31 -3.13 23.00
N LEU A 358 -2.12 -4.43 23.24
CA LEU A 358 -2.46 -5.08 24.51
C LEU A 358 -1.32 -4.91 25.52
N ALA A 359 -1.69 -4.86 26.79
CA ALA A 359 -0.72 -4.93 27.89
C ALA A 359 -0.28 -6.39 28.10
N GLY A 360 1.02 -6.62 28.26
CA GLY A 360 1.56 -7.94 28.58
C GLY A 360 2.34 -8.61 27.45
N PRO A 361 2.57 -9.93 27.51
CA PRO A 361 3.41 -10.64 26.54
C PRO A 361 2.78 -10.74 25.14
N ILE A 362 1.45 -10.77 25.06
CA ILE A 362 0.70 -10.72 23.79
C ILE A 362 0.40 -9.25 23.50
N ARG A 363 1.14 -8.65 22.59
CA ARG A 363 0.99 -7.24 22.28
C ARG A 363 -0.10 -6.94 21.24
N LYS A 364 -0.35 -7.86 20.31
CA LYS A 364 -1.34 -7.70 19.24
C LYS A 364 -2.24 -8.91 19.12
N LEU A 365 -3.48 -8.68 18.70
CA LEU A 365 -4.42 -9.74 18.40
C LEU A 365 -4.03 -10.45 17.10
N SER A 366 -4.13 -11.77 17.10
CA SER A 366 -4.03 -12.58 15.90
C SER A 366 -5.27 -12.41 15.02
N ARG A 367 -5.13 -12.70 13.72
CA ARG A 367 -6.25 -12.72 12.77
C ARG A 367 -7.44 -13.54 13.28
N THR A 368 -7.20 -14.73 13.84
CA THR A 368 -8.26 -15.60 14.38
C THR A 368 -9.03 -14.95 15.52
N GLN A 369 -8.33 -14.23 16.42
CA GLN A 369 -8.96 -13.52 17.53
C GLN A 369 -9.79 -12.33 17.06
N ILE A 370 -9.33 -11.60 16.06
CA ILE A 370 -10.09 -10.49 15.45
C ILE A 370 -11.36 -11.01 14.77
N LEU A 371 -11.26 -12.13 14.05
CA LEU A 371 -12.42 -12.76 13.42
C LEU A 371 -13.40 -13.31 14.45
N ALA A 372 -12.93 -13.79 15.60
CA ALA A 372 -13.79 -14.18 16.71
C ALA A 372 -14.57 -12.98 17.30
N LEU A 373 -13.94 -11.81 17.42
CA LEU A 373 -14.66 -10.58 17.80
C LEU A 373 -15.72 -10.20 16.76
N ARG A 374 -15.36 -10.26 15.49
CA ARG A 374 -16.31 -9.98 14.40
C ARG A 374 -17.52 -10.91 14.44
N SER A 375 -17.31 -12.22 14.66
CA SER A 375 -18.41 -13.19 14.73
C SER A 375 -19.39 -12.94 15.88
N THR A 376 -18.97 -12.23 16.92
CA THR A 376 -19.83 -11.79 18.03
C THR A 376 -20.43 -10.39 17.83
N GLY A 377 -20.24 -9.76 16.67
CA GLY A 377 -20.75 -8.44 16.35
C GLY A 377 -19.99 -7.27 17.00
N LEU A 378 -18.82 -7.53 17.58
CA LEU A 378 -17.99 -6.50 18.22
C LEU A 378 -16.99 -5.92 17.20
N THR A 379 -17.48 -5.09 16.30
CA THR A 379 -16.68 -4.55 15.19
C THR A 379 -16.34 -3.07 15.35
N ARG A 380 -17.12 -2.30 16.10
CA ARG A 380 -16.91 -0.86 16.30
C ARG A 380 -16.19 -0.56 17.61
N PRO A 381 -15.41 0.54 17.69
CA PRO A 381 -14.75 0.94 18.93
C PRO A 381 -15.71 1.06 20.12
N VAL A 382 -16.89 1.67 19.92
CA VAL A 382 -17.90 1.83 20.97
C VAL A 382 -18.37 0.48 21.54
N ASP A 383 -18.52 -0.55 20.70
CA ASP A 383 -18.94 -1.88 21.13
C ASP A 383 -17.83 -2.58 21.93
N LEU A 384 -16.57 -2.41 21.51
CA LEU A 384 -15.41 -2.96 22.23
C LEU A 384 -15.15 -2.25 23.58
N MET A 385 -15.39 -0.95 23.66
CA MET A 385 -15.20 -0.16 24.88
C MET A 385 -16.35 -0.32 25.88
N SER A 386 -17.53 -0.75 25.42
CA SER A 386 -18.74 -0.81 26.24
C SER A 386 -18.54 -1.64 27.53
N GLY A 387 -19.04 -1.11 28.64
CA GLY A 387 -19.13 -1.81 29.92
C GLY A 387 -20.44 -2.61 30.09
N ASP A 388 -21.29 -2.62 29.08
CA ASP A 388 -22.54 -3.38 29.08
C ASP A 388 -22.29 -4.89 29.31
N PRO A 389 -23.09 -5.56 30.18
CA PRO A 389 -22.92 -6.99 30.47
C PRO A 389 -22.99 -7.89 29.23
N ASP A 390 -23.82 -7.58 28.25
CA ASP A 390 -23.91 -8.35 27.01
C ASP A 390 -22.63 -8.20 26.15
N ALA A 391 -22.15 -6.96 25.98
CA ALA A 391 -20.90 -6.73 25.29
C ALA A 391 -19.70 -7.40 26.00
N ASP A 392 -19.68 -7.40 27.33
CA ASP A 392 -18.65 -8.08 28.12
C ASP A 392 -18.71 -9.59 27.93
N GLN A 393 -19.89 -10.18 27.94
CA GLN A 393 -20.09 -11.60 27.70
C GLN A 393 -19.64 -11.99 26.28
N ARG A 394 -19.99 -11.20 25.25
CA ARG A 394 -19.54 -11.44 23.88
C ARG A 394 -18.02 -11.36 23.74
N ARG A 395 -17.34 -10.37 24.37
CA ARG A 395 -15.89 -10.29 24.41
C ARG A 395 -15.25 -11.50 25.08
N ARG A 396 -15.80 -11.97 26.22
CA ARG A 396 -15.32 -13.17 26.91
C ARG A 396 -15.49 -14.43 26.07
N THR A 397 -16.61 -14.55 25.37
CA THR A 397 -16.87 -15.65 24.44
C THR A 397 -15.83 -15.67 23.31
N ALA A 398 -15.49 -14.52 22.76
CA ALA A 398 -14.53 -14.40 21.65
C ALA A 398 -13.07 -14.59 22.10
N LEU A 399 -12.68 -14.07 23.27
CA LEU A 399 -11.28 -13.86 23.63
C LEU A 399 -10.85 -14.42 25.00
N MET A 400 -11.78 -14.96 25.77
CA MET A 400 -11.51 -15.53 27.10
C MET A 400 -10.70 -14.55 27.99
N ALA A 401 -9.48 -14.93 28.39
CA ALA A 401 -8.63 -14.15 29.27
C ALA A 401 -8.20 -12.77 28.72
N LEU A 402 -8.26 -12.55 27.40
CA LEU A 402 -7.88 -11.29 26.78
C LEU A 402 -9.00 -10.24 26.73
N ALA A 403 -10.25 -10.60 27.09
CA ALA A 403 -11.43 -9.74 26.94
C ALA A 403 -11.26 -8.36 27.61
N ASN A 404 -10.76 -8.31 28.85
CA ASN A 404 -10.54 -7.06 29.57
C ASN A 404 -9.37 -6.26 28.96
N GLN A 405 -8.28 -6.92 28.57
CA GLN A 405 -7.13 -6.26 27.95
C GLN A 405 -7.52 -5.58 26.63
N VAL A 406 -8.37 -6.23 25.82
CA VAL A 406 -8.87 -5.67 24.55
C VAL A 406 -9.78 -4.49 24.80
N ARG A 407 -10.68 -4.54 25.77
CA ARG A 407 -11.51 -3.39 26.17
C ARG A 407 -10.64 -2.20 26.57
N ASP A 408 -9.65 -2.44 27.41
CA ASP A 408 -8.76 -1.38 27.88
C ASP A 408 -7.84 -0.86 26.76
N ALA A 409 -7.41 -1.73 25.84
CA ALA A 409 -6.68 -1.33 24.64
C ALA A 409 -7.55 -0.48 23.71
N ALA A 410 -8.81 -0.85 23.50
CA ALA A 410 -9.76 -0.06 22.69
C ALA A 410 -10.00 1.34 23.28
N LYS A 411 -10.13 1.46 24.60
CA LYS A 411 -10.25 2.77 25.28
C LYS A 411 -9.02 3.66 25.10
N ARG A 412 -7.83 3.07 25.02
CA ARG A 412 -6.57 3.79 24.84
C ARG A 412 -6.15 3.97 23.39
N TRP A 413 -6.80 3.30 22.45
CA TRP A 413 -6.35 3.19 21.08
C TRP A 413 -5.97 4.54 20.46
N LYS A 414 -6.90 5.47 20.32
CA LYS A 414 -6.59 6.79 19.77
C LYS A 414 -5.73 7.64 20.69
N ILE A 415 -5.91 7.51 22.00
CA ILE A 415 -5.13 8.28 22.98
C ILE A 415 -3.66 7.86 22.96
N ALA A 416 -3.39 6.55 22.91
CA ALA A 416 -2.02 6.02 22.90
C ALA A 416 -1.27 6.43 21.63
N ASP A 417 -1.90 6.29 20.46
CA ASP A 417 -1.32 6.70 19.17
C ASP A 417 -0.99 8.20 19.19
N ARG A 418 -1.92 9.05 19.69
CA ARG A 418 -1.72 10.49 19.78
C ARG A 418 -0.59 10.87 20.73
N ILE A 419 -0.47 10.23 21.90
CA ILE A 419 0.63 10.49 22.84
C ILE A 419 1.97 10.11 22.22
N TYR A 420 2.05 8.98 21.52
CA TYR A 420 3.27 8.52 20.85
C TYR A 420 3.69 9.48 19.75
N LEU A 421 2.77 9.77 18.83
CA LEU A 421 3.00 10.71 17.71
C LEU A 421 3.34 12.10 18.25
N ARG A 422 2.58 12.61 19.22
CA ARG A 422 2.81 13.91 19.84
C ARG A 422 4.22 14.06 20.42
N ARG A 423 4.75 13.01 21.07
CA ARG A 423 6.13 13.04 21.59
C ARG A 423 7.17 13.12 20.47
N GLY A 424 6.96 12.40 19.38
CA GLY A 424 7.79 12.48 18.19
C GLY A 424 7.70 13.84 17.51
N HIS A 425 6.50 14.34 17.32
CA HIS A 425 6.22 15.62 16.67
C HIS A 425 6.78 16.80 17.48
N ALA A 426 6.64 16.80 18.82
CA ALA A 426 7.18 17.86 19.67
C ALA A 426 8.70 18.00 19.57
N LYS A 427 9.43 16.88 19.45
CA LYS A 427 10.89 16.92 19.25
C LYS A 427 11.27 17.55 17.90
N ARG A 428 10.56 17.20 16.84
CA ARG A 428 10.80 17.73 15.49
C ARG A 428 10.35 19.18 15.37
N ALA A 429 9.21 19.52 15.98
CA ALA A 429 8.70 20.88 16.02
C ALA A 429 9.69 21.88 16.65
N ALA A 430 10.45 21.45 17.66
CA ALA A 430 11.49 22.26 18.27
C ALA A 430 12.61 22.64 17.28
N LEU A 431 12.91 21.77 16.32
CA LEU A 431 13.97 22.00 15.33
C LEU A 431 13.55 23.02 14.25
N VAL A 432 12.26 23.11 13.96
CA VAL A 432 11.70 23.98 12.91
C VAL A 432 10.91 25.17 13.43
N GLY A 433 10.93 25.42 14.75
CA GLY A 433 10.23 26.55 15.36
C GLY A 433 8.71 26.42 15.45
N ALA A 434 8.16 25.20 15.30
CA ALA A 434 6.71 24.94 15.24
C ALA A 434 6.09 24.47 16.57
N ASN A 435 6.79 24.57 17.71
CA ASN A 435 6.33 24.03 18.99
C ASN A 435 4.95 24.51 19.41
N ALA A 436 4.69 25.81 19.32
CA ALA A 436 3.41 26.39 19.72
C ALA A 436 2.27 25.87 18.85
N ILE A 437 2.50 25.77 17.55
CA ILE A 437 1.53 25.30 16.55
C ILE A 437 1.16 23.84 16.80
N VAL A 438 2.16 22.97 16.93
CA VAL A 438 1.94 21.54 17.19
C VAL A 438 1.22 21.34 18.53
N HIS A 439 1.61 22.06 19.56
CA HIS A 439 0.94 22.02 20.87
C HIS A 439 -0.52 22.46 20.74
N SER A 440 -0.78 23.58 20.08
CA SER A 440 -2.12 24.13 19.90
C SER A 440 -3.02 23.15 19.13
N LEU A 441 -2.58 22.58 18.00
CA LEU A 441 -3.35 21.60 17.24
C LEU A 441 -3.75 20.37 18.04
N TYR A 442 -2.90 19.88 18.94
CA TYR A 442 -3.22 18.73 19.78
C TYR A 442 -4.15 19.03 20.96
N GLU A 443 -4.00 20.20 21.59
CA GLU A 443 -4.74 20.54 22.82
C GLU A 443 -6.07 21.23 22.56
N SER A 444 -6.20 21.90 21.41
CA SER A 444 -7.38 22.72 21.12
C SER A 444 -8.60 21.89 20.73
N ARG A 445 -9.78 22.45 21.03
CA ARG A 445 -11.09 21.88 20.66
C ARG A 445 -12.00 23.02 20.24
N ARG A 446 -13.03 22.73 19.43
CA ARG A 446 -14.03 23.69 18.94
C ARG A 446 -13.35 24.93 18.30
N GLU A 447 -13.79 26.13 18.62
CA GLU A 447 -13.27 27.40 18.08
C GLU A 447 -11.75 27.52 18.25
N SER A 448 -11.18 27.07 19.37
CA SER A 448 -9.72 27.11 19.55
C SER A 448 -8.97 26.15 18.59
N LEU A 449 -9.60 25.07 18.11
CA LEU A 449 -9.01 24.21 17.08
C LEU A 449 -9.03 24.87 15.71
N GLU A 450 -10.09 25.64 15.40
CA GLU A 450 -10.14 26.45 14.18
C GLU A 450 -9.00 27.49 14.17
N GLU A 451 -8.78 28.21 15.28
CA GLU A 451 -7.67 29.17 15.43
C GLU A 451 -6.30 28.48 15.31
N ALA A 452 -6.16 27.27 15.88
CA ALA A 452 -4.93 26.49 15.76
C ALA A 452 -4.68 26.03 14.32
N PHE A 453 -5.74 25.65 13.60
CA PHE A 453 -5.66 25.29 12.19
C PHE A 453 -5.27 26.50 11.33
N GLU A 454 -5.90 27.66 11.55
CA GLU A 454 -5.58 28.91 10.86
C GLU A 454 -4.09 29.26 11.03
N THR A 455 -3.60 29.27 12.27
CA THR A 455 -2.19 29.50 12.59
C THR A 455 -1.25 28.48 11.90
N ALA A 456 -1.64 27.22 11.82
CA ALA A 456 -0.85 26.20 11.16
C ALA A 456 -0.78 26.40 9.64
N MET A 457 -1.86 26.83 9.01
CA MET A 457 -1.88 27.14 7.57
C MET A 457 -1.05 28.40 7.26
N GLU A 458 -1.13 29.43 8.07
CA GLU A 458 -0.28 30.63 7.94
C GLU A 458 1.21 30.28 8.07
N PHE A 459 1.56 29.42 9.02
CA PHE A 459 2.95 28.97 9.23
C PHE A 459 3.57 28.31 7.98
N ILE A 460 2.79 27.54 7.25
CA ILE A 460 3.25 26.93 5.98
C ILE A 460 3.07 27.87 4.77
N ALA A 461 2.75 29.14 5.03
CA ALA A 461 2.50 30.16 4.02
C ALA A 461 1.36 29.82 3.03
N ALA A 462 0.33 29.11 3.49
CA ALA A 462 -0.93 29.02 2.77
C ALA A 462 -1.76 30.26 3.02
N ARG A 463 -2.49 30.71 1.97
CA ARG A 463 -3.48 31.79 2.15
C ARG A 463 -4.74 31.16 2.74
N ILE A 464 -5.24 31.74 3.82
CA ILE A 464 -6.46 31.28 4.50
C ILE A 464 -7.45 32.44 4.59
N GLU A 465 -8.70 32.16 4.32
CA GLU A 465 -9.84 33.07 4.43
C GLU A 465 -10.90 32.40 5.31
N ARG A 466 -11.33 33.08 6.37
CA ARG A 466 -12.41 32.63 7.23
C ARG A 466 -13.74 32.93 6.56
N LEU A 467 -14.57 31.91 6.32
CA LEU A 467 -15.86 32.02 5.64
C LEU A 467 -17.02 32.14 6.67
N ASP A 468 -16.91 31.45 7.82
CA ASP A 468 -17.93 31.55 8.87
C ASP A 468 -17.83 32.88 9.63
N ASP A 469 -18.79 33.77 9.35
CA ASP A 469 -18.95 35.04 10.07
C ASP A 469 -19.96 34.97 11.23
N LYS A 470 -20.40 33.77 11.62
CA LYS A 470 -21.44 33.45 12.61
C LYS A 470 -22.83 34.04 12.31
N ARG A 471 -23.05 34.62 11.14
CA ARG A 471 -24.32 35.21 10.70
C ARG A 471 -25.07 34.32 9.71
N GLN A 472 -24.36 33.42 9.03
CA GLN A 472 -24.94 32.48 8.07
C GLN A 472 -24.84 31.06 8.61
N PRO A 473 -25.96 30.41 8.97
CA PRO A 473 -25.92 29.02 9.38
C PRO A 473 -25.47 28.15 8.21
N ALA A 474 -24.68 27.12 8.49
CA ALA A 474 -24.15 26.15 7.54
C ALA A 474 -23.11 26.69 6.53
N CYS A 475 -22.33 27.72 6.93
CA CYS A 475 -21.14 28.13 6.17
C CYS A 475 -19.95 27.25 6.56
N PRO A 476 -19.04 26.85 5.63
CA PRO A 476 -17.79 26.21 5.97
C PRO A 476 -16.88 27.17 6.75
N ASP A 477 -15.94 26.63 7.55
CA ASP A 477 -15.08 27.46 8.39
C ASP A 477 -14.08 28.28 7.57
N PHE A 478 -13.43 27.66 6.57
CA PHE A 478 -12.34 28.31 5.83
C PHE A 478 -12.31 27.99 4.35
N LEU A 479 -11.65 28.88 3.60
CA LEU A 479 -11.12 28.65 2.27
C LEU A 479 -9.61 28.76 2.31
N ILE A 480 -8.89 27.68 1.96
CA ILE A 480 -7.42 27.69 1.92
C ILE A 480 -6.90 27.64 0.49
N THR A 481 -5.82 28.37 0.22
CA THR A 481 -5.12 28.35 -1.07
C THR A 481 -3.63 28.15 -0.81
N ILE A 482 -3.09 27.09 -1.36
CA ILE A 482 -1.69 26.70 -1.26
C ILE A 482 -1.01 27.12 -2.57
N GLU A 483 -0.05 28.05 -2.50
CA GLU A 483 0.51 28.66 -3.71
C GLU A 483 -0.61 29.23 -4.60
N ASP A 484 -0.55 28.92 -5.91
CA ASP A 484 -1.56 29.32 -6.90
C ASP A 484 -2.49 28.14 -7.28
N TYR A 485 -2.55 27.10 -6.44
CA TYR A 485 -3.40 25.94 -6.70
C TYR A 485 -4.88 26.26 -6.41
N PRO A 486 -5.81 25.48 -6.98
CA PRO A 486 -7.23 25.68 -6.71
C PRO A 486 -7.53 25.61 -5.20
N SER A 487 -8.36 26.53 -4.72
CA SER A 487 -8.68 26.64 -3.30
C SER A 487 -9.47 25.42 -2.82
N ILE A 488 -9.29 25.06 -1.55
CA ILE A 488 -9.94 23.96 -0.84
C ILE A 488 -10.88 24.55 0.20
N VAL A 489 -12.14 24.08 0.25
CA VAL A 489 -13.12 24.43 1.28
C VAL A 489 -12.88 23.56 2.50
N VAL A 490 -12.78 24.15 3.69
CA VAL A 490 -12.39 23.43 4.91
C VAL A 490 -13.44 23.56 5.99
N GLU A 491 -13.68 22.46 6.67
CA GLU A 491 -14.47 22.34 7.88
C GLU A 491 -13.63 21.69 8.97
N VAL A 492 -13.65 22.24 10.19
CA VAL A 492 -12.91 21.73 11.33
C VAL A 492 -13.88 21.12 12.33
N LYS A 493 -13.75 19.84 12.59
CA LYS A 493 -14.63 19.09 13.50
C LYS A 493 -13.87 18.53 14.67
N SER A 494 -14.30 18.89 15.88
CA SER A 494 -13.74 18.33 17.11
C SER A 494 -14.80 17.70 18.00
N ARG A 495 -14.37 16.77 18.84
CA ARG A 495 -15.14 16.19 19.93
C ARG A 495 -14.45 16.53 21.26
N GLU A 496 -15.25 16.68 22.32
CA GLU A 496 -14.72 17.05 23.63
C GLU A 496 -13.92 15.92 24.28
N ALA A 497 -14.46 14.72 24.20
CA ALA A 497 -13.82 13.53 24.76
C ALA A 497 -12.97 12.80 23.72
N ASP A 498 -11.79 12.37 24.12
CA ASP A 498 -10.83 11.66 23.26
C ASP A 498 -11.31 10.27 22.81
N ASP A 499 -12.32 9.70 23.44
CA ASP A 499 -12.99 8.45 23.06
C ASP A 499 -14.16 8.65 22.10
N GLN A 500 -14.56 9.90 21.85
CA GLN A 500 -15.60 10.23 20.86
C GLN A 500 -14.96 10.54 19.52
N LEU A 501 -15.31 9.76 18.50
CA LEU A 501 -14.82 9.92 17.14
C LEU A 501 -15.81 10.73 16.28
N VAL A 502 -15.28 11.39 15.26
CA VAL A 502 -16.10 12.10 14.28
C VAL A 502 -16.84 11.11 13.40
N THR A 503 -18.16 11.24 13.35
CA THR A 503 -19.04 10.36 12.57
C THR A 503 -19.03 10.72 11.09
N LEU A 504 -19.55 9.81 10.25
CA LEU A 504 -19.69 10.05 8.82
C LEU A 504 -20.49 11.33 8.52
N ASN A 505 -21.62 11.54 9.19
CA ASN A 505 -22.45 12.72 8.97
C ASN A 505 -21.67 14.01 9.21
N SER A 506 -20.97 14.10 10.35
CA SER A 506 -20.16 15.28 10.65
C SER A 506 -18.98 15.48 9.69
N ALA A 507 -18.39 14.38 9.20
CA ALA A 507 -17.29 14.46 8.23
C ALA A 507 -17.75 14.92 6.83
N THR A 508 -19.03 14.71 6.48
CA THR A 508 -19.59 15.07 5.16
C THR A 508 -20.31 16.42 5.11
N GLU A 509 -20.52 17.10 6.24
CA GLU A 509 -21.22 18.39 6.34
C GLU A 509 -20.62 19.45 5.42
N VAL A 510 -19.30 19.50 5.26
CA VAL A 510 -18.59 20.43 4.37
C VAL A 510 -19.06 20.35 2.90
N LEU A 511 -19.49 19.19 2.43
CA LEU A 511 -19.99 19.03 1.06
C LEU A 511 -21.27 19.85 0.84
N ALA A 512 -22.24 19.72 1.74
CA ALA A 512 -23.48 20.49 1.67
C ALA A 512 -23.22 21.99 1.87
N ALA A 513 -22.36 22.34 2.83
CA ALA A 513 -21.98 23.72 3.08
C ALA A 513 -21.30 24.36 1.86
N SER A 514 -20.37 23.67 1.20
CA SER A 514 -19.73 24.14 -0.03
C SER A 514 -20.69 24.37 -1.20
N GLU A 515 -21.74 23.55 -1.31
CA GLU A 515 -22.77 23.71 -2.33
C GLU A 515 -23.63 24.94 -2.07
N LEU A 516 -24.00 25.21 -0.82
CA LEU A 516 -24.81 26.35 -0.42
C LEU A 516 -24.13 27.69 -0.72
N ILE A 517 -22.80 27.76 -0.62
CA ILE A 517 -22.04 28.97 -0.94
C ILE A 517 -21.57 29.04 -2.41
N GLY A 518 -22.06 28.14 -3.26
CA GLY A 518 -21.76 28.14 -4.69
C GLY A 518 -20.39 27.55 -5.09
N MET A 519 -19.71 26.87 -4.19
CA MET A 519 -18.36 26.28 -4.43
C MET A 519 -18.39 24.78 -4.76
N ARG A 520 -19.34 24.38 -5.62
CA ARG A 520 -19.56 22.97 -5.99
C ARG A 520 -18.34 22.29 -6.62
N ASP A 521 -17.51 23.03 -7.32
CA ASP A 521 -16.37 22.49 -8.07
C ASP A 521 -15.07 22.45 -7.26
N ARG A 522 -15.13 22.88 -5.99
CA ARG A 522 -13.96 22.89 -5.13
C ARG A 522 -13.81 21.57 -4.36
N HIS A 523 -12.56 21.18 -4.13
CA HIS A 523 -12.27 20.11 -3.16
C HIS A 523 -12.67 20.55 -1.76
N CYS A 524 -13.15 19.60 -0.98
CA CYS A 524 -13.56 19.79 0.41
C CYS A 524 -12.63 18.99 1.33
N LEU A 525 -12.27 19.59 2.44
CA LEU A 525 -11.44 19.01 3.48
C LEU A 525 -12.17 19.08 4.82
N THR A 526 -12.27 17.95 5.51
CA THR A 526 -12.68 17.94 6.92
C THR A 526 -11.50 17.58 7.80
N VAL A 527 -11.11 18.49 8.69
CA VAL A 527 -10.07 18.27 9.71
C VAL A 527 -10.73 17.74 10.97
N CYS A 528 -10.31 16.59 11.45
CA CYS A 528 -10.95 15.88 12.55
C CYS A 528 -10.06 15.77 13.78
N SER A 529 -10.61 16.02 14.96
CA SER A 529 -9.98 15.74 16.25
C SER A 529 -11.00 15.08 17.19
N PRO A 530 -10.76 13.92 17.75
CA PRO A 530 -9.53 13.10 17.76
C PRO A 530 -9.39 12.11 16.60
N GLY A 531 -10.15 12.19 15.58
CA GLY A 531 -10.13 11.33 14.41
C GLY A 531 -11.52 10.84 14.03
N VAL A 532 -11.62 10.00 12.99
CA VAL A 532 -12.89 9.50 12.45
C VAL A 532 -13.20 8.07 12.90
N GLU A 533 -14.48 7.72 12.89
CA GLU A 533 -14.90 6.32 13.09
C GLU A 533 -14.33 5.40 12.01
N PRO A 534 -13.95 4.15 12.35
CA PRO A 534 -13.35 3.20 11.39
C PRO A 534 -14.24 2.84 10.20
N SER A 535 -15.53 3.10 10.27
CA SER A 535 -16.49 2.91 9.17
C SER A 535 -16.44 4.02 8.11
N VAL A 536 -15.88 5.17 8.44
CA VAL A 536 -15.86 6.36 7.57
C VAL A 536 -14.98 6.17 6.32
N PRO A 537 -13.76 5.59 6.40
CA PRO A 537 -12.85 5.56 5.25
C PRO A 537 -13.45 4.98 3.98
N GLY A 538 -14.07 3.82 4.05
CA GLY A 538 -14.62 3.15 2.88
C GLY A 538 -15.74 3.95 2.19
N ILE A 539 -16.56 4.65 2.96
CA ILE A 539 -17.70 5.42 2.44
C ILE A 539 -17.25 6.76 1.84
N ILE A 540 -16.28 7.42 2.49
CA ILE A 540 -15.74 8.70 2.01
C ILE A 540 -15.01 8.55 0.66
N GLU A 541 -14.38 7.43 0.38
CA GLU A 541 -13.72 7.17 -0.91
C GLU A 541 -14.67 7.35 -2.11
N ARG A 542 -15.97 7.17 -1.91
CA ARG A 542 -16.99 7.42 -2.93
C ARG A 542 -17.28 8.91 -3.17
N CYS A 543 -16.87 9.77 -2.26
CA CYS A 543 -17.08 11.22 -2.37
C CYS A 543 -15.89 11.84 -3.12
N ALA A 544 -15.99 11.99 -4.44
CA ALA A 544 -14.91 12.45 -5.33
C ALA A 544 -14.18 13.72 -4.87
N ARG A 545 -14.88 14.62 -4.17
CA ARG A 545 -14.35 15.92 -3.75
C ARG A 545 -13.94 15.98 -2.28
N LEU A 546 -14.14 14.93 -1.49
CA LEU A 546 -13.95 14.98 -0.04
C LEU A 546 -12.69 14.25 0.40
N CYS A 547 -11.85 14.97 1.10
CA CYS A 547 -10.76 14.45 1.91
C CYS A 547 -11.05 14.68 3.39
N VAL A 548 -10.73 13.71 4.23
CA VAL A 548 -10.83 13.81 5.68
C VAL A 548 -9.48 13.53 6.30
N VAL A 549 -9.03 14.35 7.23
CA VAL A 549 -7.71 14.23 7.86
C VAL A 549 -7.81 14.30 9.39
N ASP A 550 -7.10 13.43 10.08
CA ASP A 550 -6.90 13.53 11.53
C ASP A 550 -5.86 14.62 11.83
N VAL A 551 -6.05 15.35 12.92
CA VAL A 551 -5.10 16.38 13.37
C VAL A 551 -3.68 15.83 13.53
N SER A 552 -3.49 14.57 13.96
CA SER A 552 -2.17 13.97 14.09
C SER A 552 -1.46 13.77 12.75
N ASP A 553 -2.21 13.37 11.72
CA ASP A 553 -1.70 13.22 10.35
C ASP A 553 -1.40 14.60 9.72
N LEU A 554 -2.25 15.59 9.99
CA LEU A 554 -2.03 16.96 9.54
C LEU A 554 -0.75 17.56 10.18
N VAL A 555 -0.52 17.34 11.47
CA VAL A 555 0.71 17.78 12.16
C VAL A 555 1.95 17.16 11.51
N GLU A 556 1.92 15.88 11.19
CA GLU A 556 3.03 15.21 10.47
C GLU A 556 3.29 15.89 9.12
N ALA A 557 2.25 16.17 8.35
CA ALA A 557 2.39 16.82 7.05
C ALA A 557 2.95 18.25 7.16
N VAL A 558 2.48 19.04 8.13
CA VAL A 558 2.98 20.39 8.42
C VAL A 558 4.46 20.36 8.81
N LEU A 559 4.87 19.40 9.65
CA LEU A 559 6.28 19.24 10.03
C LEU A 559 7.15 18.86 8.84
N ARG A 560 6.71 17.93 8.00
CA ARG A 560 7.45 17.55 6.78
C ARG A 560 7.60 18.71 5.79
N LEU A 561 6.60 19.58 5.70
CA LEU A 561 6.72 20.80 4.91
C LEU A 561 7.78 21.75 5.50
N ALA A 562 7.74 21.97 6.81
CA ALA A 562 8.69 22.85 7.51
C ALA A 562 10.14 22.31 7.44
N GLU A 563 10.31 20.99 7.45
CA GLU A 563 11.60 20.30 7.29
C GLU A 563 12.09 20.25 5.83
N GLY A 564 11.26 20.63 4.85
CA GLY A 564 11.56 20.53 3.44
C GLY A 564 11.53 19.10 2.87
N SER A 565 11.03 18.12 3.63
CA SER A 565 10.90 16.73 3.21
C SER A 565 9.58 16.43 2.48
N LEU A 566 8.64 17.37 2.48
CA LEU A 566 7.39 17.35 1.70
C LEU A 566 7.31 18.63 0.88
N THR A 567 6.93 18.50 -0.39
CA THR A 567 6.68 19.67 -1.26
C THR A 567 5.25 20.18 -1.08
N ARG A 568 5.01 21.47 -1.37
CA ARG A 568 3.65 22.05 -1.35
C ARG A 568 2.71 21.36 -2.34
N ALA A 569 3.21 20.99 -3.51
CA ALA A 569 2.48 20.17 -4.48
C ALA A 569 2.08 18.81 -3.92
N GLY A 570 2.99 18.13 -3.23
CA GLY A 570 2.73 16.86 -2.55
C GLY A 570 1.69 16.99 -1.44
N PHE A 571 1.77 18.06 -0.64
CA PHE A 571 0.80 18.37 0.41
C PHE A 571 -0.58 18.67 -0.16
N TYR A 572 -0.67 19.51 -1.19
CA TYR A 572 -1.92 19.80 -1.88
C TYR A 572 -2.55 18.53 -2.46
N ASN A 573 -1.75 17.71 -3.14
CA ASN A 573 -2.22 16.45 -3.70
C ASN A 573 -2.76 15.50 -2.62
N TRP A 574 -2.09 15.42 -1.48
CA TRP A 574 -2.52 14.60 -0.35
C TRP A 574 -3.85 15.08 0.25
N LEU A 575 -4.04 16.39 0.43
CA LEU A 575 -5.29 16.97 0.93
C LEU A 575 -6.46 16.91 -0.07
N THR A 576 -6.19 16.79 -1.35
CA THR A 576 -7.23 16.74 -2.38
C THR A 576 -7.50 15.34 -2.94
N THR A 577 -6.74 14.31 -2.52
CA THR A 577 -7.06 12.91 -2.87
C THR A 577 -8.29 12.46 -2.07
N PRO A 578 -9.36 11.97 -2.72
CA PRO A 578 -10.58 11.56 -2.04
C PRO A 578 -10.36 10.44 -1.02
N GLY A 579 -11.08 10.48 0.10
CA GLY A 579 -11.01 9.50 1.18
C GLY A 579 -10.33 10.04 2.45
N VAL A 580 -9.96 9.16 3.38
CA VAL A 580 -9.26 9.55 4.62
C VAL A 580 -7.75 9.61 4.36
N ALA A 581 -7.17 10.79 4.56
CA ALA A 581 -5.73 11.02 4.42
C ALA A 581 -4.96 10.45 5.62
N LEU A 582 -3.98 9.60 5.35
CA LEU A 582 -3.14 8.96 6.36
C LEU A 582 -1.68 9.39 6.21
N ILE A 583 -0.90 9.25 7.26
CA ILE A 583 0.56 9.50 7.24
C ILE A 583 1.25 8.66 6.15
N GLU A 584 0.80 7.41 5.98
CA GLU A 584 1.34 6.47 5.01
C GLU A 584 1.07 6.89 3.55
N ASP A 585 0.10 7.79 3.33
CA ASP A 585 -0.19 8.36 2.01
C ASP A 585 0.75 9.52 1.64
N LEU A 586 1.45 10.08 2.62
CA LEU A 586 2.40 11.15 2.35
C LEU A 586 3.60 10.63 1.56
N PRO A 587 4.07 11.39 0.56
CA PRO A 587 5.29 11.03 -0.16
C PRO A 587 6.45 10.77 0.81
N HIS A 588 7.21 9.71 0.56
CA HIS A 588 8.42 9.46 1.36
C HIS A 588 9.38 10.64 1.23
N PRO A 589 10.06 11.04 2.31
CA PRO A 589 11.09 12.07 2.24
C PRO A 589 12.17 11.66 1.24
N ASN A 590 12.57 12.61 0.39
CA ASN A 590 13.62 12.43 -0.64
C ASN A 590 15.01 12.31 -0.02
#